data_bb09dc18240aa9c1f96601231be15385
#
_entry.id   bb09dc18240aa9c1f96601231be15385
#
_cell.length_a   1.000
_cell.length_b   1.000
_cell.length_c   1.000
_cell.angle_alpha   90.00
_cell.angle_beta   90.00
_cell.angle_gamma   90.00
#
_symmetry.space_group_name_H-M   'P 1'
#
loop_
_entity.id
_entity.type
_entity.pdbx_description
1 polymer ?
#
loop_
_entity_poly.entity_id
_entity_poly.type
_entity_poly.pdbx_seq_one_letter_code
_entity_poly.pdbx_strand_id
1 'polypeptide(L)'
;RHGGKVSLHPDLLNSPLIYNREGGNALSFIFSAYIAIAQKNDVPFFMCTPTWRANKANVQKSGIKESVNRDAVRFMKKLRDNAGDFSEKIMIGGTVGPKNDCYTPTDGLSKEEAEEFHAWQLSELQEGGADFIIAETLPNVQEAMGLACAASNLNLDYIISFVIGRNGKILDGTSLSDAMQLIDNSVGKVPLGYAVNCAHPSFLCAESQ
;
A
#
# COMPACT_ATOMS: atom_id res chain seq x y z
N ARG A 1 -7.40 -12.30 -20.85
CA ARG A 1 -6.00 -11.95 -21.23
C ARG A 1 -6.07 -10.87 -22.29
N HIS A 2 -5.95 -9.60 -21.90
CA HIS A 2 -5.76 -8.53 -22.88
C HIS A 2 -4.29 -8.54 -23.26
N GLY A 3 -3.99 -8.99 -24.49
CA GLY A 3 -2.65 -9.21 -25.02
C GLY A 3 -1.89 -7.93 -25.44
N GLY A 4 -2.03 -6.85 -24.71
CA GLY A 4 -1.16 -5.69 -24.83
C GLY A 4 0.10 -5.93 -24.00
N LYS A 5 1.26 -5.84 -24.58
CA LYS A 5 2.56 -5.92 -23.89
C LYS A 5 2.82 -4.61 -23.13
N VAL A 6 2.11 -4.41 -22.00
CA VAL A 6 2.45 -3.33 -21.09
C VAL A 6 3.72 -3.72 -20.36
N SER A 7 4.81 -3.01 -20.60
CA SER A 7 6.09 -3.23 -19.93
C SER A 7 6.10 -2.52 -18.60
N LEU A 8 6.43 -3.25 -17.52
CA LEU A 8 6.61 -2.67 -16.19
C LEU A 8 7.98 -2.02 -16.08
N HIS A 9 8.06 -0.93 -15.31
CA HIS A 9 9.33 -0.29 -15.01
C HIS A 9 10.16 -1.13 -14.03
N PRO A 10 11.48 -1.30 -14.24
CA PRO A 10 12.29 -2.18 -13.39
C PRO A 10 12.29 -1.79 -11.90
N ASP A 11 12.29 -0.49 -11.59
CA ASP A 11 12.35 0.00 -10.21
C ASP A 11 10.98 0.37 -9.63
N LEU A 12 10.04 0.86 -10.46
CA LEU A 12 8.76 1.40 -10.03
C LEU A 12 7.56 0.49 -10.37
N LEU A 13 7.81 -0.63 -11.03
CA LEU A 13 6.80 -1.58 -11.49
C LEU A 13 5.69 -0.90 -12.31
N ASN A 14 4.47 -0.92 -11.81
CA ASN A 14 3.27 -0.40 -12.48
C ASN A 14 3.03 1.10 -12.28
N SER A 15 3.75 1.76 -11.37
CA SER A 15 3.49 3.19 -11.06
C SER A 15 3.58 4.10 -12.29
N PRO A 16 4.60 4.01 -13.19
CA PRO A 16 4.70 4.90 -14.34
C PRO A 16 3.70 4.62 -15.47
N LEU A 17 2.91 3.55 -15.37
CA LEU A 17 1.90 3.26 -16.39
C LEU A 17 0.87 4.38 -16.53
N ILE A 18 0.67 5.19 -15.50
CA ILE A 18 -0.23 6.36 -15.53
C ILE A 18 0.20 7.42 -16.55
N TYR A 19 1.48 7.44 -16.95
CA TYR A 19 2.05 8.45 -17.84
C TYR A 19 2.00 8.07 -19.34
N ASN A 20 1.65 6.85 -19.66
CA ASN A 20 1.53 6.46 -21.06
C ASN A 20 0.11 5.94 -21.37
N ARG A 21 -0.31 6.10 -22.63
CA ARG A 21 -1.67 5.81 -23.03
C ARG A 21 -2.07 4.35 -22.85
N GLU A 22 -1.18 3.41 -23.19
CA GLU A 22 -1.47 1.97 -23.11
C GLU A 22 -1.55 1.52 -21.67
N GLY A 23 -0.59 1.94 -20.82
CA GLY A 23 -0.57 1.66 -19.39
C GLY A 23 -1.76 2.25 -18.67
N GLY A 24 -2.07 3.52 -18.91
CA GLY A 24 -3.22 4.20 -18.34
C GLY A 24 -4.54 3.52 -18.71
N ASN A 25 -4.71 3.09 -19.97
CA ASN A 25 -5.88 2.34 -20.40
C ASN A 25 -5.95 0.96 -19.71
N ALA A 26 -4.83 0.25 -19.56
CA ALA A 26 -4.79 -1.04 -18.91
C ALA A 26 -5.17 -0.92 -17.41
N LEU A 27 -4.61 0.05 -16.70
CA LEU A 27 -4.99 0.34 -15.31
C LEU A 27 -6.47 0.72 -15.20
N SER A 28 -6.94 1.66 -16.04
CA SER A 28 -8.34 2.08 -16.05
C SER A 28 -9.28 0.91 -16.28
N PHE A 29 -8.96 0.01 -17.20
CA PHE A 29 -9.77 -1.18 -17.46
C PHE A 29 -9.88 -2.08 -16.22
N ILE A 30 -8.74 -2.36 -15.56
CA ILE A 30 -8.71 -3.21 -14.37
C ILE A 30 -9.52 -2.58 -13.23
N PHE A 31 -9.26 -1.32 -12.89
CA PHE A 31 -9.95 -0.64 -11.80
C PHE A 31 -11.44 -0.45 -12.08
N SER A 32 -11.83 -0.11 -13.32
CA SER A 32 -13.24 -0.01 -13.69
C SER A 32 -13.98 -1.34 -13.56
N ALA A 33 -13.32 -2.47 -13.84
CA ALA A 33 -13.91 -3.79 -13.62
C ALA A 33 -14.17 -4.07 -12.13
N TYR A 34 -13.25 -3.71 -11.25
CA TYR A 34 -13.45 -3.84 -9.79
C TYR A 34 -14.52 -2.89 -9.27
N ILE A 35 -14.56 -1.64 -9.74
CA ILE A 35 -15.62 -0.68 -9.42
C ILE A 35 -16.99 -1.25 -9.81
N ALA A 36 -17.11 -1.81 -11.02
CA ALA A 36 -18.36 -2.40 -11.48
C ALA A 36 -18.81 -3.60 -10.62
N ILE A 37 -17.88 -4.41 -10.13
CA ILE A 37 -18.18 -5.52 -9.21
C ILE A 37 -18.67 -4.98 -7.87
N ALA A 38 -17.98 -3.98 -7.29
CA ALA A 38 -18.35 -3.38 -6.02
C ALA A 38 -19.74 -2.71 -6.11
N GLN A 39 -19.96 -1.95 -7.19
CA GLN A 39 -21.25 -1.30 -7.48
C GLN A 39 -22.38 -2.30 -7.63
N LYS A 40 -22.17 -3.39 -8.39
CA LYS A 40 -23.17 -4.45 -8.57
C LYS A 40 -23.61 -5.10 -7.26
N ASN A 41 -22.68 -5.23 -6.30
CA ASN A 41 -22.93 -5.86 -5.01
C ASN A 41 -23.24 -4.84 -3.89
N ASP A 42 -23.25 -3.56 -4.21
CA ASP A 42 -23.48 -2.46 -3.27
C ASP A 42 -22.55 -2.48 -2.05
N VAL A 43 -21.27 -2.78 -2.26
CA VAL A 43 -20.26 -2.84 -1.20
C VAL A 43 -19.25 -1.69 -1.34
N PRO A 44 -18.81 -1.05 -0.24
CA PRO A 44 -17.72 -0.07 -0.27
C PRO A 44 -16.46 -0.65 -0.90
N PHE A 45 -15.67 0.18 -1.59
CA PHE A 45 -14.47 -0.26 -2.29
C PHE A 45 -13.25 0.58 -1.92
N PHE A 46 -12.19 -0.09 -1.44
CA PHE A 46 -10.86 0.49 -1.27
C PHE A 46 -10.10 0.34 -2.58
N MET A 47 -9.85 1.46 -3.25
CA MET A 47 -9.14 1.51 -4.52
C MET A 47 -7.71 2.02 -4.28
N CYS A 48 -6.74 1.11 -4.28
CA CYS A 48 -5.37 1.40 -3.90
C CYS A 48 -4.52 1.86 -5.09
N THR A 49 -3.65 2.85 -4.87
CA THR A 49 -2.76 3.41 -5.90
C THR A 49 -1.70 2.40 -6.33
N PRO A 50 -1.22 2.44 -7.59
CA PRO A 50 -0.15 1.58 -8.07
C PRO A 50 1.24 2.06 -7.61
N THR A 51 1.44 2.40 -6.32
CA THR A 51 2.63 3.08 -5.81
C THR A 51 3.49 2.25 -4.85
N TRP A 52 3.25 0.93 -4.79
CA TRP A 52 3.91 0.03 -3.86
C TRP A 52 5.45 0.15 -3.83
N ARG A 53 6.10 0.41 -4.99
CA ARG A 53 7.55 0.60 -5.12
C ARG A 53 7.96 2.05 -5.37
N ALA A 54 7.05 3.02 -5.26
CA ALA A 54 7.31 4.42 -5.58
C ALA A 54 7.91 5.22 -4.40
N ASN A 55 8.83 4.60 -3.64
CA ASN A 55 9.60 5.27 -2.61
C ASN A 55 10.62 6.26 -3.21
N LYS A 56 11.14 7.15 -2.39
CA LYS A 56 12.05 8.23 -2.80
C LYS A 56 13.26 7.73 -3.61
N ALA A 57 13.90 6.67 -3.14
CA ALA A 57 15.10 6.13 -3.78
C ALA A 57 14.80 5.58 -5.17
N ASN A 58 13.72 4.81 -5.32
CA ASN A 58 13.31 4.25 -6.60
C ASN A 58 12.85 5.33 -7.59
N VAL A 59 12.12 6.36 -7.13
CA VAL A 59 11.72 7.49 -7.97
C VAL A 59 12.95 8.25 -8.46
N GLN A 60 13.90 8.55 -7.60
CA GLN A 60 15.16 9.20 -8.01
C GLN A 60 15.95 8.35 -9.00
N LYS A 61 16.07 7.05 -8.76
CA LYS A 61 16.77 6.11 -9.64
C LYS A 61 16.12 5.97 -11.01
N SER A 62 14.80 6.06 -11.08
CA SER A 62 14.03 5.95 -12.34
C SER A 62 14.26 7.12 -13.30
N GLY A 63 14.74 8.27 -12.81
CA GLY A 63 14.88 9.49 -13.59
C GLY A 63 13.56 10.19 -13.94
N ILE A 64 12.42 9.69 -13.47
CA ILE A 64 11.10 10.33 -13.63
C ILE A 64 11.08 11.58 -12.77
N LYS A 65 10.71 12.73 -13.37
CA LYS A 65 10.69 14.04 -12.71
C LYS A 65 9.31 14.40 -12.15
N GLU A 66 8.29 13.72 -12.60
CA GLU A 66 6.91 13.88 -12.17
C GLU A 66 6.72 13.36 -10.74
N SER A 67 5.73 13.90 -10.04
CA SER A 67 5.37 13.47 -8.68
C SER A 67 4.55 12.17 -8.71
N VAL A 68 5.21 11.04 -8.98
CA VAL A 68 4.60 9.73 -9.25
C VAL A 68 3.51 9.37 -8.24
N ASN A 69 3.75 9.60 -6.94
CA ASN A 69 2.78 9.28 -5.90
C ASN A 69 1.55 10.18 -5.96
N ARG A 70 1.74 11.49 -6.07
CA ARG A 70 0.62 12.47 -6.20
C ARG A 70 -0.19 12.23 -7.47
N ASP A 71 0.48 11.98 -8.58
CA ASP A 71 -0.17 11.77 -9.87
C ASP A 71 -0.93 10.45 -9.91
N ALA A 72 -0.43 9.41 -9.22
CA ALA A 72 -1.17 8.16 -9.05
C ALA A 72 -2.48 8.37 -8.27
N VAL A 73 -2.46 9.13 -7.18
CA VAL A 73 -3.68 9.48 -6.44
C VAL A 73 -4.67 10.25 -7.33
N ARG A 74 -4.18 11.24 -8.09
CA ARG A 74 -5.02 12.00 -9.03
C ARG A 74 -5.61 11.13 -10.14
N PHE A 75 -4.85 10.17 -10.63
CA PHE A 75 -5.33 9.18 -11.61
C PHE A 75 -6.46 8.35 -11.03
N MET A 76 -6.31 7.84 -9.79
CA MET A 76 -7.35 7.06 -9.11
C MET A 76 -8.60 7.91 -8.82
N LYS A 77 -8.45 9.18 -8.42
CA LYS A 77 -9.57 10.11 -8.23
C LYS A 77 -10.40 10.27 -9.50
N LYS A 78 -9.75 10.43 -10.67
CA LYS A 78 -10.49 10.49 -11.95
C LYS A 78 -11.30 9.22 -12.23
N LEU A 79 -10.78 8.05 -11.88
CA LEU A 79 -11.51 6.79 -12.04
C LEU A 79 -12.70 6.71 -11.07
N ARG A 80 -12.52 7.13 -9.82
CA ARG A 80 -13.59 7.22 -8.82
C ARG A 80 -14.71 8.14 -9.30
N ASP A 81 -14.35 9.34 -9.73
CA ASP A 81 -15.32 10.37 -10.13
C ASP A 81 -16.16 9.93 -11.34
N ASN A 82 -15.63 9.05 -12.20
CA ASN A 82 -16.36 8.43 -13.30
C ASN A 82 -17.40 7.37 -12.86
N ALA A 83 -17.41 6.98 -11.58
CA ALA A 83 -18.37 6.00 -11.06
C ALA A 83 -19.75 6.60 -10.69
N GLY A 84 -19.97 7.90 -10.96
CA GLY A 84 -21.22 8.59 -10.64
C GLY A 84 -21.55 8.55 -9.15
N ASP A 85 -22.80 8.29 -8.79
CA ASP A 85 -23.24 8.26 -7.38
C ASP A 85 -22.50 7.22 -6.53
N PHE A 86 -21.97 6.17 -7.15
CA PHE A 86 -21.18 5.16 -6.42
C PHE A 86 -19.82 5.66 -5.96
N SER A 87 -19.34 6.79 -6.49
CA SER A 87 -18.05 7.42 -6.09
C SER A 87 -17.95 7.67 -4.60
N GLU A 88 -19.07 7.95 -3.91
CA GLU A 88 -19.11 8.17 -2.45
C GLU A 88 -18.78 6.91 -1.63
N LYS A 89 -18.90 5.72 -2.23
CA LYS A 89 -18.52 4.43 -1.61
C LYS A 89 -17.10 3.98 -1.95
N ILE A 90 -16.33 4.79 -2.68
CA ILE A 90 -14.95 4.48 -3.08
C ILE A 90 -13.98 5.34 -2.28
N MET A 91 -13.10 4.70 -1.53
CA MET A 91 -11.97 5.35 -0.87
C MET A 91 -10.67 5.04 -1.59
N ILE A 92 -9.79 6.04 -1.71
CA ILE A 92 -8.48 5.90 -2.38
C ILE A 92 -7.41 5.69 -1.34
N GLY A 93 -6.83 4.48 -1.33
CA GLY A 93 -5.68 4.13 -0.50
C GLY A 93 -4.36 4.43 -1.19
N GLY A 94 -3.49 5.17 -0.53
CA GLY A 94 -2.09 5.32 -0.94
C GLY A 94 -1.29 4.08 -0.58
N THR A 95 -0.84 3.30 -1.57
CA THR A 95 -0.10 2.05 -1.32
C THR A 95 1.38 2.30 -1.10
N VAL A 96 1.90 1.75 -0.01
CA VAL A 96 3.32 1.78 0.37
C VAL A 96 3.80 0.35 0.61
N GLY A 97 4.96 -0.01 0.07
CA GLY A 97 5.62 -1.29 0.33
C GLY A 97 6.88 -1.13 1.16
N PRO A 98 7.50 -2.24 1.64
CA PRO A 98 8.77 -2.20 2.34
C PRO A 98 9.89 -1.68 1.42
N LYS A 99 10.98 -1.25 2.03
CA LYS A 99 12.17 -0.79 1.29
C LYS A 99 12.78 -1.90 0.46
N ASN A 100 13.00 -3.04 1.07
CA ASN A 100 13.72 -4.18 0.50
C ASN A 100 12.78 -5.33 0.10
N ASP A 101 13.25 -6.56 0.16
CA ASP A 101 12.46 -7.74 -0.14
C ASP A 101 11.43 -8.00 0.97
N CYS A 102 10.16 -8.09 0.57
CA CYS A 102 9.05 -8.35 1.49
C CYS A 102 9.02 -9.79 2.06
N TYR A 103 9.89 -10.68 1.60
CA TYR A 103 10.00 -12.06 2.09
C TYR A 103 11.29 -12.33 2.86
N THR A 104 12.17 -11.33 3.01
CA THR A 104 13.42 -11.42 3.74
C THR A 104 13.38 -10.47 4.95
N PRO A 105 12.88 -10.92 6.11
CA PRO A 105 12.66 -10.05 7.28
C PRO A 105 13.95 -9.45 7.85
N THR A 106 15.10 -10.10 7.62
CA THR A 106 16.42 -9.61 8.04
C THR A 106 16.90 -8.38 7.27
N ASP A 107 16.33 -8.13 6.09
CA ASP A 107 16.67 -6.98 5.26
C ASP A 107 15.75 -5.77 5.56
N GLY A 108 14.78 -5.95 6.45
CA GLY A 108 13.89 -4.88 6.89
C GLY A 108 14.65 -3.79 7.67
N LEU A 109 14.09 -2.58 7.64
CA LEU A 109 14.67 -1.43 8.33
C LEU A 109 14.48 -1.53 9.86
N SER A 110 15.36 -0.87 10.61
CA SER A 110 15.07 -0.50 12.00
C SER A 110 13.90 0.50 12.05
N LYS A 111 13.31 0.68 13.23
CA LYS A 111 12.19 1.62 13.42
C LYS A 111 12.55 3.03 12.99
N GLU A 112 13.70 3.54 13.40
CA GLU A 112 14.16 4.89 13.11
C GLU A 112 14.45 5.09 11.62
N GLU A 113 15.13 4.12 10.99
CA GLU A 113 15.40 4.15 9.56
C GLU A 113 14.09 4.09 8.74
N ALA A 114 13.12 3.28 9.17
CA ALA A 114 11.84 3.15 8.50
C ALA A 114 11.00 4.42 8.60
N GLU A 115 10.99 5.09 9.77
CA GLU A 115 10.31 6.36 9.95
C GLU A 115 10.82 7.43 8.98
N GLU A 116 12.14 7.59 8.89
CA GLU A 116 12.77 8.53 7.95
C GLU A 116 12.51 8.13 6.48
N PHE A 117 12.64 6.84 6.16
CA PHE A 117 12.51 6.34 4.79
C PHE A 117 11.11 6.52 4.24
N HIS A 118 10.07 6.18 5.02
CA HIS A 118 8.68 6.19 4.55
C HIS A 118 8.05 7.59 4.59
N ALA A 119 8.53 8.51 5.43
CA ALA A 119 7.94 9.84 5.60
C ALA A 119 7.75 10.60 4.28
N TRP A 120 8.72 10.53 3.36
CA TRP A 120 8.61 11.21 2.08
C TRP A 120 7.46 10.69 1.21
N GLN A 121 7.34 9.35 1.06
CA GLN A 121 6.28 8.76 0.23
C GLN A 121 4.90 9.01 0.84
N LEU A 122 4.79 8.93 2.16
CA LEU A 122 3.55 9.23 2.89
C LEU A 122 3.11 10.67 2.67
N SER A 123 4.04 11.65 2.75
CA SER A 123 3.75 13.06 2.47
C SER A 123 3.28 13.27 1.02
N GLU A 124 3.93 12.66 0.04
CA GLU A 124 3.53 12.73 -1.37
C GLU A 124 2.11 12.20 -1.61
N LEU A 125 1.76 11.08 -0.98
CA LEU A 125 0.42 10.47 -1.08
C LEU A 125 -0.64 11.35 -0.40
N GLN A 126 -0.31 11.94 0.76
CA GLN A 126 -1.14 12.91 1.47
C GLN A 126 -1.41 14.15 0.62
N GLU A 127 -0.36 14.74 0.05
CA GLU A 127 -0.46 15.91 -0.83
C GLU A 127 -1.24 15.62 -2.12
N GLY A 128 -1.21 14.38 -2.61
CA GLY A 128 -2.08 13.89 -3.68
C GLY A 128 -3.54 13.82 -3.26
N GLY A 129 -3.79 13.76 -1.95
CA GLY A 129 -5.11 13.66 -1.31
C GLY A 129 -5.62 12.22 -1.31
N ALA A 130 -4.77 11.25 -0.99
CA ALA A 130 -5.22 9.90 -0.63
C ALA A 130 -6.14 9.96 0.60
N ASP A 131 -7.20 9.17 0.62
CA ASP A 131 -8.14 9.14 1.72
C ASP A 131 -7.56 8.40 2.94
N PHE A 132 -6.70 7.41 2.70
CA PHE A 132 -5.93 6.69 3.70
C PHE A 132 -4.65 6.10 3.11
N ILE A 133 -3.77 5.59 3.94
CA ILE A 133 -2.57 4.84 3.53
C ILE A 133 -2.77 3.35 3.79
N ILE A 134 -2.30 2.50 2.88
CA ILE A 134 -2.16 1.07 3.13
C ILE A 134 -0.71 0.66 2.93
N ALA A 135 -0.07 0.23 4.04
CA ALA A 135 1.27 -0.31 4.01
C ALA A 135 1.19 -1.82 3.84
N GLU A 136 1.57 -2.32 2.68
CA GLU A 136 1.39 -3.73 2.30
C GLU A 136 2.69 -4.51 2.32
N THR A 137 2.57 -5.78 2.67
CA THR A 137 3.67 -6.77 2.61
C THR A 137 4.84 -6.46 3.52
N LEU A 138 4.59 -5.94 4.73
CA LEU A 138 5.65 -5.68 5.69
C LEU A 138 6.18 -7.00 6.28
N PRO A 139 7.50 -7.26 6.18
CA PRO A 139 8.07 -8.56 6.58
C PRO A 139 8.47 -8.63 8.05
N ASN A 140 8.58 -7.49 8.74
CA ASN A 140 9.00 -7.40 10.13
C ASN A 140 8.29 -6.26 10.89
N VAL A 141 8.31 -6.35 12.20
CA VAL A 141 7.63 -5.39 13.08
C VAL A 141 8.36 -4.05 13.16
N GLN A 142 9.69 -4.03 13.07
CA GLN A 142 10.47 -2.80 13.21
C GLN A 142 10.17 -1.81 12.08
N GLU A 143 10.15 -2.29 10.82
CA GLU A 143 9.81 -1.44 9.68
C GLU A 143 8.34 -0.99 9.75
N ALA A 144 7.42 -1.87 10.20
CA ALA A 144 6.02 -1.51 10.42
C ALA A 144 5.85 -0.42 11.48
N MET A 145 6.59 -0.50 12.60
CA MET A 145 6.58 0.52 13.66
C MET A 145 7.07 1.88 13.15
N GLY A 146 8.18 1.90 12.42
CA GLY A 146 8.72 3.16 11.87
C GLY A 146 7.77 3.80 10.87
N LEU A 147 7.18 3.00 9.98
CA LEU A 147 6.15 3.49 9.05
C LEU A 147 4.93 4.04 9.81
N ALA A 148 4.46 3.33 10.85
CA ALA A 148 3.36 3.78 11.69
C ALA A 148 3.68 5.10 12.42
N CYS A 149 4.91 5.27 12.93
CA CYS A 149 5.36 6.54 13.50
C CYS A 149 5.31 7.67 12.47
N ALA A 150 5.83 7.46 11.27
CA ALA A 150 5.79 8.45 10.20
C ALA A 150 4.35 8.83 9.81
N ALA A 151 3.45 7.84 9.69
CA ALA A 151 2.03 8.07 9.36
C ALA A 151 1.30 8.82 10.48
N SER A 152 1.55 8.43 11.74
CA SER A 152 1.00 9.09 12.94
C SER A 152 1.46 10.55 13.04
N ASN A 153 2.75 10.84 12.80
CA ASN A 153 3.31 12.19 12.82
C ASN A 153 2.70 13.10 11.73
N LEU A 154 2.32 12.53 10.59
CA LEU A 154 1.59 13.23 9.53
C LEU A 154 0.07 13.27 9.75
N ASN A 155 -0.41 12.74 10.87
CA ASN A 155 -1.84 12.62 11.21
C ASN A 155 -2.66 11.90 10.14
N LEU A 156 -2.08 10.91 9.45
CA LEU A 156 -2.75 10.13 8.41
C LEU A 156 -3.68 9.07 9.02
N ASP A 157 -4.70 8.68 8.27
CA ASP A 157 -5.42 7.43 8.47
C ASP A 157 -4.65 6.32 7.73
N TYR A 158 -4.41 5.17 8.38
CA TYR A 158 -3.56 4.14 7.77
C TYR A 158 -3.90 2.72 8.26
N ILE A 159 -3.55 1.76 7.41
CA ILE A 159 -3.68 0.31 7.64
C ILE A 159 -2.29 -0.30 7.51
N ILE A 160 -1.93 -1.20 8.42
CA ILE A 160 -0.69 -1.99 8.38
C ILE A 160 -1.02 -3.41 7.95
N SER A 161 -0.37 -3.90 6.88
CA SER A 161 -0.57 -5.25 6.37
C SER A 161 0.75 -6.04 6.37
N PHE A 162 0.75 -7.17 7.07
CA PHE A 162 1.91 -8.04 7.22
C PHE A 162 1.91 -9.20 6.24
N VAL A 163 3.11 -9.68 5.92
CA VAL A 163 3.31 -11.03 5.40
C VAL A 163 3.52 -11.98 6.57
N ILE A 164 2.81 -13.12 6.56
CA ILE A 164 2.93 -14.15 7.59
C ILE A 164 3.39 -15.48 7.01
N GLY A 165 4.08 -16.25 7.84
CA GLY A 165 4.45 -17.62 7.55
C GLY A 165 3.30 -18.61 7.78
N ARG A 166 3.54 -19.89 7.47
CA ARG A 166 2.57 -20.99 7.68
C ARG A 166 2.21 -21.22 9.16
N ASN A 167 3.05 -20.74 10.07
CA ASN A 167 2.86 -20.78 11.52
C ASN A 167 1.99 -19.63 12.08
N GLY A 168 1.40 -18.81 11.22
CA GLY A 168 0.56 -17.66 11.62
C GLY A 168 1.33 -16.43 12.12
N LYS A 169 2.66 -16.49 12.18
CA LYS A 169 3.51 -15.40 12.66
C LYS A 169 4.04 -14.57 11.51
N ILE A 170 4.35 -13.30 11.79
CA ILE A 170 5.10 -12.42 10.89
C ILE A 170 6.44 -13.10 10.56
N LEU A 171 7.05 -12.78 9.43
CA LEU A 171 8.24 -13.48 8.97
C LEU A 171 9.45 -13.33 9.88
N ASP A 172 9.49 -12.30 10.73
CA ASP A 172 10.50 -12.09 11.79
C ASP A 172 10.27 -12.95 13.05
N GLY A 173 9.20 -13.74 13.08
CA GLY A 173 8.82 -14.61 14.19
C GLY A 173 7.88 -14.00 15.21
N THR A 174 7.54 -12.70 15.09
CA THR A 174 6.62 -12.01 16.01
C THR A 174 5.19 -12.47 15.78
N SER A 175 4.41 -12.63 16.85
CA SER A 175 2.97 -12.89 16.72
C SER A 175 2.23 -11.64 16.23
N LEU A 176 1.10 -11.82 15.52
CA LEU A 176 0.27 -10.69 15.09
C LEU A 176 -0.22 -9.87 16.28
N SER A 177 -0.60 -10.51 17.36
CA SER A 177 -1.05 -9.85 18.59
C SER A 177 0.03 -8.96 19.20
N ASP A 178 1.27 -9.48 19.33
CA ASP A 178 2.39 -8.71 19.87
C ASP A 178 2.75 -7.52 18.97
N ALA A 179 2.75 -7.74 17.65
CA ALA A 179 3.02 -6.69 16.69
C ALA A 179 2.01 -5.55 16.75
N MET A 180 0.72 -5.87 16.85
CA MET A 180 -0.36 -4.88 16.99
C MET A 180 -0.18 -4.08 18.29
N GLN A 181 0.08 -4.73 19.42
CA GLN A 181 0.31 -4.07 20.69
C GLN A 181 1.55 -3.16 20.67
N LEU A 182 2.65 -3.62 20.06
CA LEU A 182 3.88 -2.85 19.95
C LEU A 182 3.66 -1.58 19.12
N ILE A 183 2.93 -1.68 18.00
CA ILE A 183 2.63 -0.54 17.15
C ILE A 183 1.70 0.43 17.87
N ASP A 184 0.57 -0.04 18.40
CA ASP A 184 -0.43 0.81 19.07
C ASP A 184 0.18 1.58 20.25
N ASN A 185 1.11 0.97 21.00
CA ASN A 185 1.81 1.61 22.10
C ASN A 185 2.93 2.59 21.64
N SER A 186 3.31 2.56 20.37
CA SER A 186 4.43 3.36 19.85
C SER A 186 4.02 4.66 19.17
N VAL A 187 2.72 4.88 18.93
CA VAL A 187 2.20 5.96 18.10
C VAL A 187 1.11 6.76 18.83
N GLY A 188 0.99 8.04 18.49
CA GLY A 188 -0.08 8.89 19.00
C GLY A 188 -1.41 8.68 18.30
N LYS A 189 -1.38 8.36 17.00
CA LYS A 189 -2.54 7.98 16.21
C LYS A 189 -2.38 6.54 15.76
N VAL A 190 -3.21 5.66 16.30
CA VAL A 190 -3.18 4.22 15.98
C VAL A 190 -3.69 3.94 14.56
N PRO A 191 -3.29 2.80 13.93
CA PRO A 191 -3.84 2.38 12.65
C PRO A 191 -5.37 2.22 12.68
N LEU A 192 -6.03 2.46 11.55
CA LEU A 192 -7.45 2.12 11.37
C LEU A 192 -7.70 0.62 11.51
N GLY A 193 -6.69 -0.18 11.25
CA GLY A 193 -6.73 -1.62 11.36
C GLY A 193 -5.46 -2.29 10.88
N TYR A 194 -5.46 -3.61 11.04
CA TYR A 194 -4.38 -4.49 10.61
C TYR A 194 -4.89 -5.50 9.59
N ALA A 195 -4.04 -5.87 8.68
CA ALA A 195 -4.34 -6.83 7.62
C ALA A 195 -3.19 -7.82 7.43
N VAL A 196 -3.47 -8.86 6.67
CA VAL A 196 -2.48 -9.83 6.19
C VAL A 196 -2.68 -9.99 4.70
N ASN A 197 -1.61 -9.90 3.94
CA ASN A 197 -1.65 -10.14 2.51
C ASN A 197 -0.56 -11.13 2.07
N CYS A 198 -0.65 -11.60 0.83
CA CYS A 198 0.27 -12.58 0.26
C CYS A 198 0.42 -13.88 1.07
N ALA A 199 -0.58 -14.25 1.85
CA ALA A 199 -0.63 -15.46 2.67
C ALA A 199 -1.95 -16.21 2.47
N HIS A 200 -1.93 -17.53 2.60
CA HIS A 200 -3.16 -18.30 2.55
C HIS A 200 -3.98 -18.08 3.83
N PRO A 201 -5.32 -17.92 3.75
CA PRO A 201 -6.16 -17.66 4.93
C PRO A 201 -5.99 -18.68 6.08
N SER A 202 -5.69 -19.95 5.76
CA SER A 202 -5.45 -20.98 6.79
C SER A 202 -4.24 -20.69 7.68
N PHE A 203 -3.32 -19.80 7.28
CA PHE A 203 -2.16 -19.45 8.11
C PHE A 203 -2.58 -18.62 9.33
N LEU A 204 -3.65 -17.83 9.20
CA LEU A 204 -4.23 -17.07 10.31
C LEU A 204 -4.83 -17.96 11.40
N CYS A 205 -5.20 -19.20 11.05
CA CYS A 205 -5.79 -20.15 11.99
C CYS A 205 -4.75 -21.12 12.58
N ALA A 206 -3.46 -20.98 12.26
CA ALA A 206 -2.42 -21.95 12.66
C ALA A 206 -2.17 -21.97 14.16
N GLU A 207 -2.40 -20.88 14.87
CA GLU A 207 -2.25 -20.81 16.34
C GLU A 207 -3.42 -21.45 17.12
N SER A 208 -4.50 -21.80 16.44
CA SER A 208 -5.69 -22.43 17.05
C SER A 208 -5.72 -23.95 16.93
N GLN A 209 -4.66 -24.56 16.41
CA GLN A 209 -4.45 -26.01 16.33
C GLN A 209 -3.32 -26.45 17.27
#